data_26f231bbd1c1373d2c2575a5b39d482e
#
_entry.id   26f231bbd1c1373d2c2575a5b39d482e
#
_cell.length_a   1.000
_cell.length_b   1.000
_cell.length_c   1.000
_cell.angle_alpha   90.00
_cell.angle_beta   90.00
_cell.angle_gamma   90.00
#
_symmetry.space_group_name_H-M   'P 1'
#
loop_
_entity.id
_entity.type
_entity.pdbx_description
1 polymer ?
#
loop_
_entity_poly.entity_id
_entity_poly.type
_entity_poly.pdbx_seq_one_letter_code
_entity_poly.pdbx_strand_id
1 'polypeptide(L)'
;VTRFNVIAMSGKAVEACGDVDTMILDKTGTITFGNRLAADFLPVDGADRSELIRCAALTSLHDDTPEGKSTLDLARRMGDCSQEAPGSTFLDFTAQTRMSGVDLPDGRAVRKGAADAIEQYARAQGGSIPSDLHTIVEQVSSLGGTPLAVCENDKILGVIYLKDTVKPGMAERFERLRAIGIKTIMCTGDNPLTAATIAKEAGVDGFIAECKPEDKIRVIKQEQAEGKIVAMTGDGTNDAPALAQANVGLAMNSGTTAAKEAANMVDLDSDPTKILEVVEIGKQLLITRGSLTTFSIANDIAKYFAIIPAMFMAAVPQLGVLNIMGLATQNSAILSALIFNAIIIPCLIPLAMKGVKYRPMSSGKLLGRNMLIYGLGGVIAPFVGIKLIDLLIAPILVLLGI
;
A
#
# COMPACT_ATOMS: atom_id res chain seq x y z
N VAL A 1 1.91 0.38 -14.39
CA VAL A 1 1.11 0.86 -13.26
C VAL A 1 -0.37 0.76 -13.61
N THR A 2 -0.82 1.34 -14.73
CA THR A 2 -2.25 1.33 -15.17
C THR A 2 -2.85 -0.08 -15.35
N ARG A 3 -2.05 -1.10 -15.67
CA ARG A 3 -2.50 -2.51 -15.73
C ARG A 3 -2.94 -3.07 -14.38
N PHE A 4 -2.53 -2.44 -13.30
CA PHE A 4 -2.86 -2.83 -11.92
C PHE A 4 -3.90 -1.91 -11.31
N ASN A 5 -4.63 -1.15 -12.13
CA ASN A 5 -5.65 -0.20 -11.70
C ASN A 5 -5.13 0.89 -10.75
N VAL A 6 -3.86 1.28 -10.90
CA VAL A 6 -3.27 2.41 -10.19
C VAL A 6 -2.95 3.53 -11.18
N ILE A 7 -3.45 4.72 -10.92
CA ILE A 7 -3.14 5.94 -11.67
C ILE A 7 -1.99 6.65 -10.98
N ALA A 8 -0.88 6.86 -11.70
CA ALA A 8 0.23 7.69 -11.21
C ALA A 8 0.14 9.09 -11.83
N MET A 9 0.19 10.12 -11.00
CA MET A 9 0.14 11.52 -11.41
C MET A 9 1.48 12.00 -11.97
N SER A 10 2.58 11.31 -11.65
CA SER A 10 3.91 11.64 -12.15
C SER A 10 4.80 10.41 -12.31
N GLY A 11 5.70 10.44 -13.30
CA GLY A 11 6.73 9.40 -13.47
C GLY A 11 7.71 9.35 -12.30
N LYS A 12 7.98 10.51 -11.66
CA LYS A 12 8.85 10.62 -10.47
C LYS A 12 8.29 9.81 -9.28
N ALA A 13 6.96 9.81 -9.09
CA ALA A 13 6.33 9.02 -8.04
C ALA A 13 6.51 7.52 -8.27
N VAL A 14 6.38 7.05 -9.51
CA VAL A 14 6.62 5.64 -9.87
C VAL A 14 8.08 5.23 -9.65
N GLU A 15 9.03 6.12 -9.98
CA GLU A 15 10.45 5.88 -9.74
C GLU A 15 10.75 5.80 -8.24
N ALA A 16 10.20 6.74 -7.44
CA ALA A 16 10.35 6.77 -5.98
C ALA A 16 9.78 5.51 -5.30
N CYS A 17 8.74 4.89 -5.86
CA CYS A 17 8.19 3.63 -5.32
C CYS A 17 9.23 2.51 -5.28
N GLY A 18 10.19 2.49 -6.20
CA GLY A 18 11.26 1.49 -6.23
C GLY A 18 12.25 1.61 -5.07
N ASP A 19 12.37 2.79 -4.47
CA ASP A 19 13.31 3.11 -3.40
C ASP A 19 12.62 3.27 -2.03
N VAL A 20 11.33 2.91 -1.91
CA VAL A 20 10.59 3.01 -0.64
C VAL A 20 11.24 2.13 0.42
N ASP A 21 11.56 2.75 1.56
CA ASP A 21 12.12 2.12 2.76
C ASP A 21 11.07 1.92 3.85
N THR A 22 10.17 2.91 4.01
CA THR A 22 9.13 2.90 5.04
C THR A 22 7.77 3.18 4.40
N MET A 23 6.78 2.39 4.77
CA MET A 23 5.38 2.57 4.39
C MET A 23 4.54 2.86 5.61
N ILE A 24 3.89 4.02 5.62
CA ILE A 24 2.95 4.44 6.65
C ILE A 24 1.54 4.23 6.12
N LEU A 25 0.72 3.54 6.91
CA LEU A 25 -0.65 3.19 6.52
C LEU A 25 -1.64 3.75 7.54
N ASP A 26 -2.71 4.35 7.04
CA ASP A 26 -3.88 4.55 7.89
C ASP A 26 -4.55 3.21 8.20
N LYS A 27 -5.22 3.11 9.34
CA LYS A 27 -5.98 1.90 9.70
C LYS A 27 -7.28 1.80 8.91
N THR A 28 -8.12 2.83 9.06
CA THR A 28 -9.53 2.82 8.64
C THR A 28 -9.64 2.95 7.12
N GLY A 29 -10.43 2.09 6.47
CA GLY A 29 -10.59 2.10 5.02
C GLY A 29 -9.36 1.58 4.25
N THR A 30 -8.18 1.53 4.88
CA THR A 30 -6.91 1.10 4.29
C THR A 30 -6.57 -0.33 4.72
N ILE A 31 -6.15 -0.56 5.96
CA ILE A 31 -5.84 -1.91 6.49
C ILE A 31 -7.13 -2.68 6.80
N THR A 32 -8.14 -1.98 7.32
CA THR A 32 -9.46 -2.50 7.60
C THR A 32 -10.46 -2.04 6.54
N PHE A 33 -11.64 -2.63 6.53
CA PHE A 33 -12.71 -2.18 5.63
C PHE A 33 -13.25 -0.79 5.99
N GLY A 34 -12.97 -0.31 7.21
CA GLY A 34 -13.56 0.93 7.75
C GLY A 34 -15.02 0.79 8.15
N ASN A 35 -15.60 -0.39 7.97
CA ASN A 35 -16.96 -0.74 8.34
C ASN A 35 -16.91 -1.51 9.65
N ARG A 36 -17.43 -0.91 10.71
CA ARG A 36 -17.57 -1.57 12.02
C ARG A 36 -18.76 -2.52 11.95
N LEU A 37 -18.48 -3.81 11.77
CA LEU A 37 -19.54 -4.83 11.66
C LEU A 37 -19.83 -5.45 13.03
N ALA A 38 -21.12 -5.73 13.29
CA ALA A 38 -21.53 -6.41 14.50
C ALA A 38 -21.00 -7.85 14.53
N ALA A 39 -20.23 -8.14 15.59
CA ALA A 39 -19.58 -9.44 15.81
C ALA A 39 -20.30 -10.26 16.88
N ASP A 40 -20.83 -9.62 17.93
CA ASP A 40 -21.54 -10.30 19.01
C ASP A 40 -22.43 -9.35 19.83
N PHE A 41 -23.30 -9.91 20.63
CA PHE A 41 -24.12 -9.23 21.62
C PHE A 41 -23.76 -9.74 23.02
N LEU A 42 -23.27 -8.87 23.88
CA LEU A 42 -22.78 -9.18 25.22
C LEU A 42 -23.74 -8.62 26.27
N PRO A 43 -24.60 -9.46 26.88
CA PRO A 43 -25.53 -9.01 27.90
C PRO A 43 -24.78 -8.65 29.20
N VAL A 44 -25.32 -7.68 29.97
CA VAL A 44 -24.88 -7.40 31.35
C VAL A 44 -25.52 -8.41 32.31
N ASP A 45 -24.94 -8.51 33.51
CA ASP A 45 -25.48 -9.42 34.54
C ASP A 45 -26.97 -9.18 34.81
N GLY A 46 -27.73 -10.26 34.75
CA GLY A 46 -29.18 -10.25 34.97
C GLY A 46 -30.00 -9.80 33.77
N ALA A 47 -29.41 -9.50 32.61
CA ALA A 47 -30.12 -9.21 31.38
C ALA A 47 -30.26 -10.46 30.49
N ASP A 48 -31.38 -10.61 29.81
CA ASP A 48 -31.58 -11.67 28.83
C ASP A 48 -30.92 -11.27 27.49
N ARG A 49 -30.10 -12.18 26.97
CA ARG A 49 -29.41 -11.99 25.66
C ARG A 49 -30.42 -11.84 24.53
N SER A 50 -31.55 -12.57 24.57
CA SER A 50 -32.60 -12.49 23.55
C SER A 50 -33.26 -11.10 23.54
N GLU A 51 -33.44 -10.50 24.73
CA GLU A 51 -33.94 -9.14 24.87
C GLU A 51 -32.98 -8.09 24.32
N LEU A 52 -31.68 -8.24 24.62
CA LEU A 52 -30.63 -7.41 24.06
C LEU A 52 -30.61 -7.47 22.52
N ILE A 53 -30.67 -8.68 21.93
CA ILE A 53 -30.68 -8.88 20.48
C ILE A 53 -31.91 -8.20 19.87
N ARG A 54 -33.07 -8.41 20.46
CA ARG A 54 -34.33 -7.78 20.01
C ARG A 54 -34.23 -6.26 20.03
N CYS A 55 -33.76 -5.67 21.11
CA CYS A 55 -33.63 -4.22 21.25
C CYS A 55 -32.58 -3.64 20.29
N ALA A 56 -31.49 -4.32 20.12
CA ALA A 56 -30.46 -3.97 19.13
C ALA A 56 -31.03 -4.00 17.70
N ALA A 57 -31.83 -5.02 17.35
CA ALA A 57 -32.48 -5.11 16.05
C ALA A 57 -33.49 -3.98 15.83
N LEU A 58 -34.35 -3.70 16.82
CA LEU A 58 -35.35 -2.63 16.73
C LEU A 58 -34.72 -1.25 16.49
N THR A 59 -33.64 -0.92 17.19
CA THR A 59 -32.93 0.35 17.02
C THR A 59 -32.15 0.44 15.69
N SER A 60 -32.01 -0.68 14.97
CA SER A 60 -31.28 -0.76 13.73
C SER A 60 -32.16 -0.89 12.47
N LEU A 61 -33.47 -0.97 12.62
CA LEU A 61 -34.41 -1.16 11.49
C LEU A 61 -34.33 -0.02 10.45
N HIS A 62 -34.13 1.22 10.88
CA HIS A 62 -34.04 2.41 10.04
C HIS A 62 -32.60 3.00 10.04
N ASP A 63 -31.63 2.25 10.52
CA ASP A 63 -30.23 2.66 10.54
C ASP A 63 -29.50 2.19 9.25
N ASP A 64 -29.44 3.09 8.28
CA ASP A 64 -28.81 2.82 6.97
C ASP A 64 -27.29 2.73 7.00
N THR A 65 -26.65 2.98 8.15
CA THR A 65 -25.20 2.83 8.31
C THR A 65 -24.77 1.38 8.16
N PRO A 66 -23.51 1.11 7.77
CA PRO A 66 -22.95 -0.26 7.75
C PRO A 66 -23.07 -0.95 9.12
N GLU A 67 -22.89 -0.21 10.20
CA GLU A 67 -23.03 -0.67 11.58
C GLU A 67 -24.46 -1.11 11.89
N GLY A 68 -25.44 -0.31 11.53
CA GLY A 68 -26.86 -0.62 11.72
C GLY A 68 -27.29 -1.85 10.92
N LYS A 69 -26.96 -1.88 9.64
CA LYS A 69 -27.26 -3.02 8.75
C LYS A 69 -26.63 -4.32 9.26
N SER A 70 -25.35 -4.29 9.67
CA SER A 70 -24.68 -5.47 10.20
C SER A 70 -25.26 -5.93 11.54
N THR A 71 -25.70 -5.00 12.40
CA THR A 71 -26.36 -5.33 13.66
C THR A 71 -27.68 -6.06 13.40
N LEU A 72 -28.50 -5.55 12.48
CA LEU A 72 -29.75 -6.19 12.09
C LEU A 72 -29.53 -7.57 11.45
N ASP A 73 -28.53 -7.70 10.56
CA ASP A 73 -28.19 -8.97 9.93
C ASP A 73 -27.69 -10.02 10.94
N LEU A 74 -26.88 -9.60 11.92
CA LEU A 74 -26.42 -10.48 12.99
C LEU A 74 -27.59 -10.93 13.88
N ALA A 75 -28.49 -10.00 14.28
CA ALA A 75 -29.67 -10.32 15.08
C ALA A 75 -30.58 -11.32 14.34
N ARG A 76 -30.81 -11.13 13.05
CA ARG A 76 -31.60 -12.07 12.23
C ARG A 76 -30.99 -13.45 12.15
N ARG A 77 -29.65 -13.54 11.98
CA ARG A 77 -28.91 -14.83 12.00
C ARG A 77 -29.02 -15.53 13.36
N MET A 78 -29.18 -14.77 14.44
CA MET A 78 -29.40 -15.31 15.80
C MET A 78 -30.87 -15.63 16.11
N GLY A 79 -31.76 -15.51 15.13
CA GLY A 79 -33.19 -15.91 15.25
C GLY A 79 -34.13 -14.78 15.59
N ASP A 80 -33.68 -13.52 15.61
CA ASP A 80 -34.57 -12.37 15.80
C ASP A 80 -35.39 -12.12 14.55
N CYS A 81 -36.70 -11.92 14.76
CA CYS A 81 -37.67 -11.63 13.72
C CYS A 81 -38.38 -10.28 13.96
N SER A 82 -37.77 -9.38 14.71
CA SER A 82 -38.33 -8.08 15.05
C SER A 82 -38.68 -7.27 13.81
N GLN A 83 -39.89 -6.73 13.80
CA GLN A 83 -40.43 -5.87 12.75
C GLN A 83 -40.87 -4.54 13.34
N GLU A 84 -40.97 -3.55 12.48
CA GLU A 84 -41.48 -2.25 12.85
C GLU A 84 -42.94 -2.36 13.36
N ALA A 85 -43.19 -1.84 14.56
CA ALA A 85 -44.53 -1.70 15.08
C ALA A 85 -45.17 -0.44 14.50
N PRO A 86 -46.41 -0.51 13.96
CA PRO A 86 -47.07 0.68 13.44
C PRO A 86 -47.20 1.76 14.52
N GLY A 87 -46.74 2.97 14.23
CA GLY A 87 -46.72 4.09 15.18
C GLY A 87 -45.44 4.25 15.99
N SER A 88 -44.37 3.49 15.65
CA SER A 88 -43.04 3.70 16.22
C SER A 88 -42.43 5.00 15.70
N THR A 89 -41.67 5.69 16.55
CA THR A 89 -40.90 6.90 16.18
C THR A 89 -39.43 6.62 16.30
N PHE A 90 -38.71 6.72 15.19
CA PHE A 90 -37.24 6.50 15.14
C PHE A 90 -36.48 7.79 15.42
N LEU A 91 -35.38 7.66 16.16
CA LEU A 91 -34.43 8.74 16.47
C LEU A 91 -33.13 8.46 15.82
N ASP A 92 -32.71 9.36 14.92
CA ASP A 92 -31.43 9.28 14.25
C ASP A 92 -30.29 9.63 15.19
N PHE A 93 -29.09 9.07 14.89
CA PHE A 93 -27.88 9.38 15.61
C PHE A 93 -27.46 10.84 15.40
N THR A 94 -27.15 11.53 16.50
CA THR A 94 -26.56 12.87 16.45
C THR A 94 -25.23 12.91 17.21
N ALA A 95 -24.32 13.79 16.81
CA ALA A 95 -23.03 13.97 17.49
C ALA A 95 -23.19 14.53 18.93
N GLN A 96 -24.32 15.22 19.20
CA GLN A 96 -24.63 15.80 20.53
C GLN A 96 -25.14 14.73 21.48
N THR A 97 -26.09 13.91 21.04
CA THR A 97 -26.70 12.87 21.90
C THR A 97 -25.82 11.60 21.92
N ARG A 98 -25.06 11.34 20.88
CA ARG A 98 -24.23 10.14 20.69
C ARG A 98 -24.99 8.83 20.84
N MET A 99 -26.33 8.88 20.55
CA MET A 99 -27.23 7.73 20.58
C MET A 99 -28.26 7.84 19.47
N SER A 100 -28.84 6.70 19.10
CA SER A 100 -30.00 6.54 18.24
C SER A 100 -30.98 5.61 18.91
N GLY A 101 -32.21 5.51 18.40
CA GLY A 101 -33.19 4.63 19.02
C GLY A 101 -34.57 4.64 18.40
N VAL A 102 -35.50 4.05 19.11
CA VAL A 102 -36.93 3.98 18.72
C VAL A 102 -37.83 4.11 19.94
N ASP A 103 -38.87 4.90 19.81
CA ASP A 103 -39.98 4.97 20.75
C ASP A 103 -41.13 4.12 20.23
N LEU A 104 -41.51 3.10 20.98
CA LEU A 104 -42.54 2.16 20.61
C LEU A 104 -43.92 2.66 21.04
N PRO A 105 -45.01 2.26 20.34
CA PRO A 105 -46.37 2.72 20.65
C PRO A 105 -46.88 2.29 22.03
N ASP A 106 -46.28 1.29 22.64
CA ASP A 106 -46.58 0.79 23.98
C ASP A 106 -45.88 1.58 25.11
N GLY A 107 -45.14 2.64 24.77
CA GLY A 107 -44.44 3.52 25.70
C GLY A 107 -43.01 3.08 26.04
N ARG A 108 -42.52 2.00 25.45
CA ARG A 108 -41.08 1.59 25.60
C ARG A 108 -40.20 2.44 24.71
N ALA A 109 -39.09 2.91 25.27
CA ALA A 109 -38.06 3.66 24.58
C ALA A 109 -36.79 2.84 24.54
N VAL A 110 -36.33 2.47 23.35
CA VAL A 110 -35.08 1.72 23.14
C VAL A 110 -33.99 2.65 22.59
N ARG A 111 -32.80 2.62 23.18
CA ARG A 111 -31.67 3.43 22.78
C ARG A 111 -30.43 2.58 22.59
N LYS A 112 -29.64 2.92 21.58
CA LYS A 112 -28.28 2.38 21.39
C LYS A 112 -27.30 3.52 21.15
N GLY A 113 -26.08 3.42 21.65
CA GLY A 113 -25.06 4.46 21.44
C GLY A 113 -23.80 4.24 22.26
N ALA A 114 -23.00 5.30 22.36
CA ALA A 114 -21.81 5.28 23.18
C ALA A 114 -22.14 4.96 24.64
N ALA A 115 -21.33 4.12 25.29
CA ALA A 115 -21.63 3.60 26.62
C ALA A 115 -21.90 4.72 27.65
N ASP A 116 -21.07 5.76 27.64
CA ASP A 116 -21.23 6.92 28.53
C ASP A 116 -22.53 7.71 28.26
N ALA A 117 -22.95 7.83 27.01
CA ALA A 117 -24.19 8.49 26.64
C ALA A 117 -25.40 7.68 27.10
N ILE A 118 -25.39 6.35 26.92
CA ILE A 118 -26.44 5.45 27.37
C ILE A 118 -26.51 5.39 28.89
N GLU A 119 -25.40 5.41 29.61
CA GLU A 119 -25.39 5.51 31.07
C GLU A 119 -26.06 6.80 31.58
N GLN A 120 -25.75 7.94 30.97
CA GLN A 120 -26.35 9.21 31.31
C GLN A 120 -27.88 9.17 31.05
N TYR A 121 -28.28 8.61 29.91
CA TYR A 121 -29.68 8.45 29.57
C TYR A 121 -30.42 7.56 30.59
N ALA A 122 -29.88 6.36 30.89
CA ALA A 122 -30.48 5.43 31.85
C ALA A 122 -30.63 6.06 33.24
N ARG A 123 -29.57 6.76 33.73
CA ARG A 123 -29.65 7.52 35.00
C ARG A 123 -30.72 8.61 35.00
N ALA A 124 -30.86 9.34 33.89
CA ALA A 124 -31.88 10.37 33.75
C ALA A 124 -33.31 9.79 33.79
N GLN A 125 -33.50 8.53 33.38
CA GLN A 125 -34.74 7.78 33.49
C GLN A 125 -34.94 7.11 34.87
N GLY A 126 -34.01 7.25 35.81
CA GLY A 126 -34.08 6.67 37.15
C GLY A 126 -33.45 5.26 37.27
N GLY A 127 -32.79 4.77 36.24
CA GLY A 127 -32.14 3.46 36.22
C GLY A 127 -30.80 3.40 36.95
N SER A 128 -30.36 2.19 37.27
CA SER A 128 -29.03 1.88 37.82
C SER A 128 -28.13 1.35 36.78
N ILE A 129 -26.81 1.64 36.92
CA ILE A 129 -25.79 1.14 35.99
C ILE A 129 -25.32 -0.24 36.46
N PRO A 130 -25.37 -1.28 35.62
CA PRO A 130 -24.86 -2.60 35.93
C PRO A 130 -23.34 -2.54 36.23
N SER A 131 -22.91 -3.27 37.25
CA SER A 131 -21.52 -3.23 37.74
C SER A 131 -20.49 -3.78 36.74
N ASP A 132 -20.93 -4.67 35.87
CA ASP A 132 -20.11 -5.32 34.85
C ASP A 132 -20.08 -4.59 33.49
N LEU A 133 -20.89 -3.54 33.29
CA LEU A 133 -20.95 -2.79 32.04
C LEU A 133 -19.57 -2.25 31.63
N HIS A 134 -18.86 -1.61 32.56
CA HIS A 134 -17.52 -1.07 32.26
C HIS A 134 -16.53 -2.17 31.91
N THR A 135 -16.60 -3.32 32.59
CA THR A 135 -15.75 -4.48 32.29
C THR A 135 -15.99 -5.01 30.88
N ILE A 136 -17.26 -5.10 30.47
CA ILE A 136 -17.63 -5.52 29.09
C ILE A 136 -17.15 -4.50 28.07
N VAL A 137 -17.33 -3.21 28.31
CA VAL A 137 -16.85 -2.11 27.44
C VAL A 137 -15.34 -2.15 27.28
N GLU A 138 -14.59 -2.32 28.37
CA GLU A 138 -13.12 -2.47 28.34
C GLU A 138 -12.68 -3.73 27.61
N GLN A 139 -13.38 -4.85 27.81
CA GLN A 139 -13.11 -6.10 27.11
C GLN A 139 -13.29 -5.94 25.60
N VAL A 140 -14.40 -5.35 25.13
CA VAL A 140 -14.63 -5.08 23.70
C VAL A 140 -13.56 -4.16 23.14
N SER A 141 -13.21 -3.09 23.85
CA SER A 141 -12.15 -2.16 23.43
C SER A 141 -10.79 -2.83 23.35
N SER A 142 -10.47 -3.69 24.30
CA SER A 142 -9.19 -4.43 24.33
C SER A 142 -9.06 -5.44 23.17
N LEU A 143 -10.20 -5.93 22.66
CA LEU A 143 -10.26 -6.81 21.48
C LEU A 143 -10.25 -6.02 20.15
N GLY A 144 -10.03 -4.71 20.20
CA GLY A 144 -10.01 -3.86 19.00
C GLY A 144 -11.41 -3.50 18.48
N GLY A 145 -12.45 -3.68 19.27
CA GLY A 145 -13.83 -3.37 18.91
C GLY A 145 -14.32 -2.02 19.39
N THR A 146 -15.50 -1.64 18.87
CA THR A 146 -16.24 -0.49 19.35
C THR A 146 -17.47 -1.01 20.11
N PRO A 147 -17.60 -0.70 21.40
CA PRO A 147 -18.77 -1.06 22.19
C PRO A 147 -19.89 -0.06 21.96
N LEU A 148 -21.10 -0.53 21.59
CA LEU A 148 -22.32 0.25 21.64
C LEU A 148 -23.23 -0.32 22.72
N ALA A 149 -23.54 0.46 23.75
CA ALA A 149 -24.48 0.05 24.78
C ALA A 149 -25.93 0.14 24.28
N VAL A 150 -26.76 -0.74 24.78
CA VAL A 150 -28.22 -0.80 24.48
C VAL A 150 -29.00 -0.75 25.78
N CYS A 151 -30.03 0.10 25.83
CA CYS A 151 -30.95 0.15 26.94
C CYS A 151 -32.40 0.16 26.46
N GLU A 152 -33.32 -0.35 27.29
CA GLU A 152 -34.77 -0.22 27.17
C GLU A 152 -35.26 0.55 28.38
N ASN A 153 -35.84 1.73 28.15
CA ASN A 153 -36.24 2.69 29.20
C ASN A 153 -35.04 3.06 30.10
N ASP A 154 -35.10 2.65 31.36
CA ASP A 154 -34.07 2.90 32.39
C ASP A 154 -33.07 1.74 32.58
N LYS A 155 -33.30 0.60 31.88
CA LYS A 155 -32.53 -0.63 32.05
C LYS A 155 -31.53 -0.82 30.94
N ILE A 156 -30.23 -0.84 31.27
CA ILE A 156 -29.17 -1.23 30.34
C ILE A 156 -29.18 -2.75 30.18
N LEU A 157 -29.24 -3.22 28.94
CA LEU A 157 -29.32 -4.66 28.59
C LEU A 157 -27.98 -5.27 28.26
N GLY A 158 -27.06 -4.49 27.74
CA GLY A 158 -25.76 -5.00 27.34
C GLY A 158 -25.08 -4.14 26.26
N VAL A 159 -24.15 -4.75 25.55
CA VAL A 159 -23.26 -4.09 24.58
C VAL A 159 -23.30 -4.85 23.26
N ILE A 160 -23.43 -4.12 22.15
CA ILE A 160 -23.15 -4.61 20.81
C ILE A 160 -21.65 -4.49 20.58
N TYR A 161 -20.99 -5.62 20.30
CA TYR A 161 -19.58 -5.64 19.91
C TYR A 161 -19.46 -5.39 18.40
N LEU A 162 -19.02 -4.21 18.03
CA LEU A 162 -18.68 -3.88 16.63
C LEU A 162 -17.20 -4.07 16.43
N LYS A 163 -16.82 -4.83 15.43
CA LYS A 163 -15.41 -5.07 15.06
C LYS A 163 -15.12 -4.51 13.67
N ASP A 164 -14.07 -3.72 13.57
CA ASP A 164 -13.50 -3.32 12.30
C ASP A 164 -12.58 -4.46 11.81
N THR A 165 -12.94 -5.06 10.69
CA THR A 165 -12.30 -6.27 10.20
C THR A 165 -11.10 -5.93 9.32
N VAL A 166 -9.96 -6.53 9.62
CA VAL A 166 -8.77 -6.48 8.75
C VAL A 166 -9.09 -7.11 7.40
N LYS A 167 -8.70 -6.46 6.33
CA LYS A 167 -8.89 -6.98 4.97
C LYS A 167 -8.14 -8.31 4.79
N PRO A 168 -8.71 -9.31 4.11
CA PRO A 168 -8.08 -10.61 3.95
C PRO A 168 -6.76 -10.53 3.19
N GLY A 169 -5.79 -11.39 3.56
CA GLY A 169 -4.49 -11.46 2.90
C GLY A 169 -3.48 -10.37 3.27
N MET A 170 -3.83 -9.46 4.21
CA MET A 170 -2.92 -8.36 4.61
C MET A 170 -1.62 -8.87 5.23
N ALA A 171 -1.70 -9.85 6.12
CA ALA A 171 -0.52 -10.39 6.81
C ALA A 171 0.52 -10.96 5.83
N GLU A 172 0.09 -11.75 4.85
CA GLU A 172 0.97 -12.31 3.82
C GLU A 172 1.64 -11.20 2.98
N ARG A 173 0.89 -10.16 2.65
CA ARG A 173 1.40 -9.05 1.83
C ARG A 173 2.37 -8.16 2.60
N PHE A 174 2.13 -7.91 3.88
CA PHE A 174 3.10 -7.21 4.74
C PHE A 174 4.36 -8.05 4.95
N GLU A 175 4.26 -9.36 5.05
CA GLU A 175 5.42 -10.24 5.07
C GLU A 175 6.25 -10.13 3.77
N ARG A 176 5.59 -10.07 2.60
CA ARG A 176 6.27 -9.82 1.32
C ARG A 176 6.96 -8.45 1.27
N LEU A 177 6.32 -7.37 1.77
CA LEU A 177 6.94 -6.05 1.88
C LEU A 177 8.19 -6.10 2.77
N ARG A 178 8.10 -6.77 3.91
CA ARG A 178 9.23 -6.98 4.83
C ARG A 178 10.37 -7.76 4.15
N ALA A 179 10.06 -8.79 3.39
CA ALA A 179 11.04 -9.60 2.66
C ALA A 179 11.84 -8.79 1.63
N ILE A 180 11.27 -7.72 1.08
CA ILE A 180 11.95 -6.79 0.15
C ILE A 180 12.55 -5.57 0.86
N GLY A 181 12.54 -5.54 2.20
CA GLY A 181 13.21 -4.55 3.04
C GLY A 181 12.38 -3.31 3.36
N ILE A 182 11.05 -3.34 3.17
CA ILE A 182 10.16 -2.23 3.48
C ILE A 182 9.58 -2.42 4.88
N LYS A 183 9.78 -1.41 5.74
CA LYS A 183 9.18 -1.33 7.07
C LYS A 183 7.75 -0.78 6.97
N THR A 184 6.80 -1.41 7.66
CA THR A 184 5.39 -1.00 7.68
C THR A 184 4.98 -0.46 9.04
N ILE A 185 4.35 0.72 9.07
CA ILE A 185 3.89 1.39 10.29
C ILE A 185 2.41 1.76 10.12
N MET A 186 1.56 1.23 10.98
CA MET A 186 0.15 1.59 11.04
C MET A 186 -0.04 2.84 11.92
N CYS A 187 -0.75 3.85 11.42
CA CYS A 187 -1.19 5.00 12.20
C CYS A 187 -2.70 4.93 12.42
N THR A 188 -3.14 5.12 13.66
CA THR A 188 -4.57 5.09 14.03
C THR A 188 -4.89 6.03 15.18
N GLY A 189 -6.08 6.62 15.17
CA GLY A 189 -6.61 7.38 16.32
C GLY A 189 -7.10 6.52 17.47
N ASP A 190 -7.07 5.19 17.34
CA ASP A 190 -7.49 4.27 18.39
C ASP A 190 -6.54 4.30 19.60
N ASN A 191 -7.02 3.78 20.75
CA ASN A 191 -6.19 3.57 21.92
C ASN A 191 -5.08 2.52 21.67
N PRO A 192 -4.01 2.50 22.49
CA PRO A 192 -2.86 1.61 22.28
C PRO A 192 -3.21 0.12 22.25
N LEU A 193 -4.20 -0.31 23.04
CA LEU A 193 -4.61 -1.72 23.12
C LEU A 193 -5.28 -2.18 21.83
N THR A 194 -6.22 -1.40 21.33
CA THR A 194 -6.91 -1.62 20.04
C THR A 194 -5.91 -1.61 18.89
N ALA A 195 -5.02 -0.61 18.86
CA ALA A 195 -3.99 -0.48 17.84
C ALA A 195 -3.04 -1.69 17.83
N ALA A 196 -2.59 -2.15 18.99
CA ALA A 196 -1.72 -3.33 19.11
C ALA A 196 -2.39 -4.60 18.59
N THR A 197 -3.68 -4.81 18.91
CA THR A 197 -4.44 -5.98 18.47
C THR A 197 -4.57 -6.01 16.94
N ILE A 198 -4.94 -4.88 16.34
CA ILE A 198 -5.11 -4.78 14.87
C ILE A 198 -3.74 -4.87 14.16
N ALA A 199 -2.70 -4.23 14.70
CA ALA A 199 -1.35 -4.31 14.15
C ALA A 199 -0.83 -5.75 14.10
N LYS A 200 -1.07 -6.52 15.16
CA LYS A 200 -0.72 -7.95 15.24
C LYS A 200 -1.53 -8.79 14.25
N GLU A 201 -2.84 -8.57 14.15
CA GLU A 201 -3.73 -9.27 13.21
C GLU A 201 -3.34 -8.98 11.76
N ALA A 202 -3.06 -7.71 11.43
CA ALA A 202 -2.64 -7.28 10.11
C ALA A 202 -1.21 -7.70 9.76
N GLY A 203 -0.33 -7.89 10.74
CA GLY A 203 1.07 -8.29 10.54
C GLY A 203 2.01 -7.13 10.18
N VAL A 204 1.69 -5.88 10.56
CA VAL A 204 2.57 -4.72 10.37
C VAL A 204 3.74 -4.74 11.35
N ASP A 205 4.85 -4.04 11.02
CA ASP A 205 6.07 -4.03 11.84
C ASP A 205 5.97 -3.12 13.06
N GLY A 206 5.12 -2.09 13.00
CA GLY A 206 4.91 -1.16 14.09
C GLY A 206 3.58 -0.43 13.96
N PHE A 207 3.21 0.28 15.04
CA PHE A 207 2.00 1.11 15.03
C PHE A 207 2.19 2.36 15.88
N ILE A 208 1.38 3.37 15.59
CA ILE A 208 1.25 4.60 16.36
C ILE A 208 -0.23 4.75 16.69
N ALA A 209 -0.55 4.69 18.00
CA ALA A 209 -1.88 4.85 18.55
C ALA A 209 -2.17 6.32 18.86
N GLU A 210 -3.45 6.67 19.09
CA GLU A 210 -3.89 8.04 19.43
C GLU A 210 -3.34 9.11 18.48
N CYS A 211 -3.10 8.70 17.23
CA CYS A 211 -2.43 9.49 16.21
C CYS A 211 -3.35 10.58 15.67
N LYS A 212 -2.94 11.83 15.82
CA LYS A 212 -3.56 12.99 15.20
C LYS A 212 -3.02 13.20 13.77
N PRO A 213 -3.70 13.97 12.91
CA PRO A 213 -3.21 14.25 11.55
C PRO A 213 -1.78 14.83 11.53
N GLU A 214 -1.43 15.70 12.49
CA GLU A 214 -0.10 16.31 12.61
C GLU A 214 0.98 15.28 12.97
N ASP A 215 0.62 14.25 13.73
CA ASP A 215 1.54 13.17 14.11
C ASP A 215 1.96 12.35 12.91
N LYS A 216 1.03 12.09 11.96
CA LYS A 216 1.34 11.40 10.70
C LYS A 216 2.41 12.16 9.91
N ILE A 217 2.26 13.48 9.79
CA ILE A 217 3.23 14.34 9.11
C ILE A 217 4.58 14.31 9.84
N ARG A 218 4.57 14.36 11.17
CA ARG A 218 5.79 14.33 11.99
C ARG A 218 6.57 13.03 11.77
N VAL A 219 5.90 11.89 11.75
CA VAL A 219 6.52 10.58 11.51
C VAL A 219 7.12 10.50 10.11
N ILE A 220 6.39 10.98 9.09
CA ILE A 220 6.91 11.04 7.71
C ILE A 220 8.19 11.88 7.65
N LYS A 221 8.17 13.09 8.23
CA LYS A 221 9.35 13.98 8.25
C LYS A 221 10.52 13.38 9.01
N GLN A 222 10.27 12.67 10.10
CA GLN A 222 11.30 12.00 10.87
C GLN A 222 12.00 10.91 10.06
N GLU A 223 11.26 10.02 9.42
CA GLU A 223 11.81 8.97 8.54
C GLU A 223 12.55 9.60 7.34
N GLN A 224 12.01 10.67 6.75
CA GLN A 224 12.67 11.41 5.66
C GLN A 224 13.98 12.08 6.10
N ALA A 225 14.04 12.61 7.33
CA ALA A 225 15.26 13.21 7.89
C ALA A 225 16.38 12.17 8.10
N GLU A 226 16.04 10.89 8.25
CA GLU A 226 16.99 9.76 8.27
C GLU A 226 17.43 9.34 6.84
N GLY A 227 17.01 10.06 5.80
CA GLY A 227 17.32 9.76 4.40
C GLY A 227 16.47 8.66 3.77
N LYS A 228 15.38 8.25 4.42
CA LYS A 228 14.48 7.20 3.92
C LYS A 228 13.45 7.77 2.95
N ILE A 229 13.07 6.97 1.97
CA ILE A 229 11.95 7.24 1.07
C ILE A 229 10.68 6.68 1.71
N VAL A 230 9.70 7.55 1.93
CA VAL A 230 8.48 7.23 2.67
C VAL A 230 7.28 7.16 1.73
N ALA A 231 6.55 6.04 1.77
CA ALA A 231 5.22 5.91 1.20
C ALA A 231 4.15 6.12 2.27
N MET A 232 3.06 6.77 1.93
CA MET A 232 1.87 6.96 2.77
C MET A 232 0.63 6.47 2.03
N THR A 233 -0.21 5.71 2.73
CA THR A 233 -1.50 5.26 2.20
C THR A 233 -2.62 5.70 3.13
N GLY A 234 -3.68 6.28 2.59
CA GLY A 234 -4.83 6.74 3.36
C GLY A 234 -6.01 7.07 2.45
N ASP A 235 -7.20 7.23 3.06
CA ASP A 235 -8.45 7.50 2.35
C ASP A 235 -9.20 8.74 2.86
N GLY A 236 -8.85 9.25 4.03
CA GLY A 236 -9.53 10.37 4.69
C GLY A 236 -9.02 11.75 4.30
N THR A 237 -9.88 12.76 4.49
CA THR A 237 -9.47 14.18 4.39
C THR A 237 -8.34 14.51 5.37
N ASN A 238 -8.33 13.85 6.52
CA ASN A 238 -7.29 13.99 7.55
C ASN A 238 -5.92 13.47 7.09
N ASP A 239 -5.89 12.60 6.06
CA ASP A 239 -4.66 12.04 5.49
C ASP A 239 -4.07 12.92 4.39
N ALA A 240 -4.85 13.83 3.81
CA ALA A 240 -4.41 14.64 2.68
C ALA A 240 -3.07 15.36 2.92
N PRO A 241 -2.82 16.03 4.06
CA PRO A 241 -1.53 16.66 4.31
C PRO A 241 -0.37 15.65 4.43
N ALA A 242 -0.62 14.46 4.98
CA ALA A 242 0.37 13.39 5.10
C ALA A 242 0.68 12.74 3.73
N LEU A 243 -0.35 12.53 2.91
CA LEU A 243 -0.21 12.04 1.52
C LEU A 243 0.63 13.00 0.66
N ALA A 244 0.41 14.32 0.81
CA ALA A 244 1.18 15.34 0.11
C ALA A 244 2.64 15.44 0.60
N GLN A 245 2.89 15.18 1.89
CA GLN A 245 4.24 15.23 2.49
C GLN A 245 5.09 14.02 2.09
N ALA A 246 4.48 12.86 1.91
CA ALA A 246 5.19 11.62 1.59
C ALA A 246 5.85 11.68 0.19
N ASN A 247 6.95 10.95 0.00
CA ASN A 247 7.57 10.80 -1.32
C ASN A 247 6.63 10.09 -2.31
N VAL A 248 5.86 9.12 -1.77
CA VAL A 248 4.81 8.40 -2.49
C VAL A 248 3.53 8.46 -1.66
N GLY A 249 2.54 9.22 -2.13
CA GLY A 249 1.20 9.26 -1.53
C GLY A 249 0.23 8.46 -2.38
N LEU A 250 -0.33 7.38 -1.84
CA LEU A 250 -1.32 6.53 -2.49
C LEU A 250 -2.68 6.71 -1.83
N ALA A 251 -3.61 7.35 -2.53
CA ALA A 251 -4.99 7.48 -2.07
C ALA A 251 -5.85 6.32 -2.58
N MET A 252 -6.82 5.90 -1.78
CA MET A 252 -7.83 4.92 -2.18
C MET A 252 -8.91 5.58 -3.03
N ASN A 253 -9.47 4.85 -4.00
CA ASN A 253 -10.59 5.36 -4.82
C ASN A 253 -11.86 5.60 -3.98
N SER A 254 -12.08 4.80 -2.95
CA SER A 254 -13.13 5.01 -1.94
C SER A 254 -12.89 6.26 -1.09
N GLY A 255 -11.69 6.82 -1.11
CA GLY A 255 -11.29 7.96 -0.31
C GLY A 255 -11.89 9.29 -0.77
N THR A 256 -11.74 10.30 0.08
CA THR A 256 -12.23 11.66 -0.16
C THR A 256 -11.52 12.32 -1.36
N THR A 257 -12.18 13.29 -1.98
CA THR A 257 -11.59 14.09 -3.07
C THR A 257 -10.30 14.77 -2.61
N ALA A 258 -10.26 15.30 -1.39
CA ALA A 258 -9.08 15.94 -0.83
C ALA A 258 -7.87 14.98 -0.73
N ALA A 259 -8.10 13.73 -0.31
CA ALA A 259 -7.05 12.71 -0.27
C ALA A 259 -6.53 12.38 -1.66
N LYS A 260 -7.44 12.22 -2.65
CA LYS A 260 -7.05 11.93 -4.04
C LYS A 260 -6.28 13.07 -4.71
N GLU A 261 -6.65 14.32 -4.45
CA GLU A 261 -5.94 15.49 -4.98
C GLU A 261 -4.56 15.70 -4.34
N ALA A 262 -4.42 15.36 -3.07
CA ALA A 262 -3.15 15.49 -2.34
C ALA A 262 -2.15 14.37 -2.68
N ALA A 263 -2.64 13.20 -3.06
CA ALA A 263 -1.82 12.05 -3.40
C ALA A 263 -1.15 12.21 -4.77
N ASN A 264 -0.02 11.57 -4.97
CA ASN A 264 0.62 11.47 -6.29
C ASN A 264 0.31 10.16 -7.03
N MET A 265 -0.46 9.27 -6.39
CA MET A 265 -1.03 8.04 -6.97
C MET A 265 -2.43 7.78 -6.42
N VAL A 266 -3.29 7.16 -7.23
CA VAL A 266 -4.63 6.73 -6.81
C VAL A 266 -4.82 5.25 -7.18
N ASP A 267 -5.19 4.44 -6.19
CA ASP A 267 -5.60 3.06 -6.39
C ASP A 267 -7.09 2.98 -6.65
N LEU A 268 -7.48 2.54 -7.84
CA LEU A 268 -8.87 2.48 -8.29
C LEU A 268 -9.66 1.34 -7.64
N ASP A 269 -9.00 0.30 -7.16
CA ASP A 269 -9.64 -0.85 -6.51
C ASP A 269 -9.81 -0.66 -4.99
N SER A 270 -9.25 0.41 -4.43
CA SER A 270 -9.21 0.65 -2.98
C SER A 270 -8.60 -0.53 -2.20
N ASP A 271 -7.60 -1.18 -2.79
CA ASP A 271 -6.84 -2.26 -2.19
C ASP A 271 -5.44 -1.76 -1.79
N PRO A 272 -5.19 -1.46 -0.51
CA PRO A 272 -3.92 -0.90 -0.06
C PRO A 272 -2.71 -1.82 -0.36
N THR A 273 -2.99 -3.07 -0.66
CA THR A 273 -1.97 -4.06 -0.99
C THR A 273 -1.42 -3.90 -2.40
N LYS A 274 -2.08 -3.12 -3.25
CA LYS A 274 -1.60 -2.71 -4.57
C LYS A 274 -0.29 -1.91 -4.51
N ILE A 275 0.00 -1.30 -3.39
CA ILE A 275 1.31 -0.67 -3.16
C ILE A 275 2.46 -1.66 -3.36
N LEU A 276 2.28 -2.93 -3.00
CA LEU A 276 3.29 -3.97 -3.24
C LEU A 276 3.60 -4.10 -4.73
N GLU A 277 2.57 -4.16 -5.57
CA GLU A 277 2.72 -4.27 -7.02
C GLU A 277 3.38 -3.02 -7.61
N VAL A 278 3.01 -1.83 -7.10
CA VAL A 278 3.60 -0.56 -7.53
C VAL A 278 5.08 -0.49 -7.14
N VAL A 279 5.43 -0.91 -5.93
CA VAL A 279 6.82 -1.01 -5.47
C VAL A 279 7.62 -2.00 -6.32
N GLU A 280 7.06 -3.17 -6.61
CA GLU A 280 7.71 -4.16 -7.50
C GLU A 280 7.98 -3.59 -8.90
N ILE A 281 7.01 -2.83 -9.46
CA ILE A 281 7.19 -2.13 -10.74
C ILE A 281 8.28 -1.06 -10.64
N GLY A 282 8.27 -0.23 -9.58
CA GLY A 282 9.29 0.77 -9.34
C GLY A 282 10.68 0.15 -9.25
N LYS A 283 10.84 -0.92 -8.47
CA LYS A 283 12.10 -1.69 -8.39
C LYS A 283 12.51 -2.27 -9.75
N GLN A 284 11.56 -2.80 -10.52
CA GLN A 284 11.84 -3.30 -11.88
C GLN A 284 12.34 -2.18 -12.80
N LEU A 285 11.77 -0.98 -12.72
CA LEU A 285 12.21 0.17 -13.52
C LEU A 285 13.64 0.60 -13.15
N LEU A 286 13.94 0.72 -11.86
CA LEU A 286 15.28 1.08 -11.37
C LEU A 286 16.34 0.04 -11.79
N ILE A 287 16.02 -1.24 -11.64
CA ILE A 287 16.91 -2.34 -12.05
C ILE A 287 17.12 -2.32 -13.57
N THR A 288 16.07 -2.10 -14.34
CA THR A 288 16.16 -2.02 -15.81
C THR A 288 17.07 -0.88 -16.22
N ARG A 289 16.86 0.31 -15.63
CA ARG A 289 17.70 1.49 -15.89
C ARG A 289 19.16 1.23 -15.51
N GLY A 290 19.42 0.69 -14.32
CA GLY A 290 20.78 0.34 -13.87
C GLY A 290 21.45 -0.71 -14.76
N SER A 291 20.73 -1.73 -15.19
CA SER A 291 21.24 -2.78 -16.08
C SER A 291 21.59 -2.24 -17.45
N LEU A 292 20.74 -1.41 -18.04
CA LEU A 292 20.99 -0.78 -19.34
C LEU A 292 22.16 0.20 -19.29
N THR A 293 22.26 0.99 -18.22
CA THR A 293 23.40 1.91 -18.01
C THR A 293 24.71 1.13 -17.87
N THR A 294 24.72 0.05 -17.09
CA THR A 294 25.92 -0.82 -16.93
C THR A 294 26.32 -1.43 -18.26
N PHE A 295 25.36 -1.95 -19.04
CA PHE A 295 25.62 -2.48 -20.37
C PHE A 295 26.20 -1.40 -21.31
N SER A 296 25.60 -0.20 -21.33
CA SER A 296 26.06 0.90 -22.20
C SER A 296 27.46 1.34 -21.87
N ILE A 297 27.79 1.55 -20.60
CA ILE A 297 29.16 1.93 -20.18
C ILE A 297 30.16 0.85 -20.56
N ALA A 298 29.85 -0.43 -20.27
CA ALA A 298 30.73 -1.54 -20.60
C ALA A 298 30.93 -1.67 -22.10
N ASN A 299 29.88 -1.49 -22.89
CA ASN A 299 29.91 -1.52 -24.36
C ASN A 299 30.73 -0.36 -24.94
N ASP A 300 30.61 0.83 -24.37
CA ASP A 300 31.41 1.99 -24.83
C ASP A 300 32.88 1.83 -24.51
N ILE A 301 33.24 1.34 -23.31
CA ILE A 301 34.62 1.03 -22.95
C ILE A 301 35.20 -0.03 -23.90
N ALA A 302 34.47 -1.10 -24.19
CA ALA A 302 34.91 -2.17 -25.06
C ALA A 302 35.21 -1.68 -26.50
N LYS A 303 34.47 -0.71 -27.02
CA LYS A 303 34.71 -0.13 -28.35
C LYS A 303 36.02 0.65 -28.46
N TYR A 304 36.53 1.17 -27.36
CA TYR A 304 37.85 1.84 -27.41
C TYR A 304 38.97 0.89 -27.85
N PHE A 305 38.85 -0.42 -27.60
CA PHE A 305 39.80 -1.42 -28.11
C PHE A 305 39.69 -1.65 -29.63
N ALA A 306 38.61 -1.20 -30.26
CA ALA A 306 38.51 -1.15 -31.73
C ALA A 306 39.01 0.19 -32.29
N ILE A 307 38.53 1.31 -31.69
CA ILE A 307 38.70 2.66 -32.24
C ILE A 307 40.12 3.21 -32.02
N ILE A 308 40.70 3.05 -30.81
CA ILE A 308 42.02 3.61 -30.49
C ILE A 308 43.14 3.02 -31.35
N PRO A 309 43.27 1.68 -31.49
CA PRO A 309 44.23 1.12 -32.40
C PRO A 309 44.02 1.59 -33.85
N ALA A 310 42.75 1.58 -34.32
CA ALA A 310 42.43 2.01 -35.68
C ALA A 310 42.87 3.45 -35.97
N MET A 311 42.72 4.37 -35.02
CA MET A 311 43.06 5.80 -35.22
C MET A 311 44.56 6.09 -35.10
N PHE A 312 45.23 5.44 -34.17
CA PHE A 312 46.58 5.89 -33.74
C PHE A 312 47.71 4.92 -34.06
N MET A 313 47.43 3.67 -34.45
CA MET A 313 48.44 2.66 -34.70
C MET A 313 49.46 3.04 -35.80
N ALA A 314 49.04 3.85 -36.79
CA ALA A 314 49.92 4.37 -37.83
C ALA A 314 50.93 5.38 -37.26
N ALA A 315 50.58 6.18 -36.26
CA ALA A 315 51.44 7.16 -35.62
C ALA A 315 52.22 6.58 -34.42
N VAL A 316 51.60 5.65 -33.69
CA VAL A 316 52.11 5.02 -32.47
C VAL A 316 51.95 3.50 -32.58
N PRO A 317 52.87 2.77 -33.23
CA PRO A 317 52.73 1.32 -33.46
C PRO A 317 52.55 0.47 -32.20
N GLN A 318 53.04 0.93 -31.04
CA GLN A 318 52.92 0.26 -29.76
C GLN A 318 51.46 0.07 -29.34
N LEU A 319 50.50 0.93 -29.81
CA LEU A 319 49.08 0.81 -29.57
C LEU A 319 48.44 -0.40 -30.27
N GLY A 320 49.18 -1.08 -31.15
CA GLY A 320 48.75 -2.35 -31.72
C GLY A 320 48.47 -3.45 -30.69
N VAL A 321 49.06 -3.37 -29.50
CA VAL A 321 48.75 -4.26 -28.37
C VAL A 321 47.28 -4.17 -27.94
N LEU A 322 46.64 -3.02 -28.16
CA LEU A 322 45.23 -2.81 -27.85
C LEU A 322 44.29 -3.38 -28.92
N ASN A 323 44.80 -3.80 -30.09
CA ASN A 323 43.97 -4.43 -31.13
C ASN A 323 43.65 -5.90 -30.79
N ILE A 324 43.04 -6.10 -29.62
CA ILE A 324 42.64 -7.42 -29.11
C ILE A 324 41.56 -8.07 -30.03
N MET A 325 40.76 -7.26 -30.70
CA MET A 325 39.72 -7.76 -31.63
C MET A 325 40.34 -8.26 -32.93
N GLY A 326 41.61 -7.94 -33.26
CA GLY A 326 42.26 -8.35 -34.48
C GLY A 326 41.52 -7.89 -35.73
N LEU A 327 41.17 -6.60 -35.81
CA LEU A 327 40.42 -6.02 -36.93
C LEU A 327 41.31 -5.86 -38.14
N ALA A 328 40.75 -6.04 -39.35
CA ALA A 328 41.53 -6.20 -40.57
C ALA A 328 42.20 -4.91 -41.03
N THR A 329 41.47 -3.80 -41.12
CA THR A 329 41.98 -2.49 -41.55
C THR A 329 41.44 -1.37 -40.66
N GLN A 330 42.06 -0.19 -40.74
CA GLN A 330 41.62 0.99 -40.02
C GLN A 330 40.20 1.40 -40.42
N ASN A 331 39.88 1.41 -41.71
CA ASN A 331 38.58 1.81 -42.22
C ASN A 331 37.51 0.78 -41.88
N SER A 332 37.83 -0.53 -41.99
CA SER A 332 36.88 -1.59 -41.59
C SER A 332 36.57 -1.58 -40.09
N ALA A 333 37.54 -1.29 -39.25
CA ALA A 333 37.37 -1.20 -37.81
C ALA A 333 36.39 -0.08 -37.40
N ILE A 334 36.59 1.13 -37.97
CA ILE A 334 35.72 2.27 -37.69
C ILE A 334 34.30 2.01 -38.22
N LEU A 335 34.19 1.54 -39.45
CA LEU A 335 32.87 1.27 -40.07
C LEU A 335 32.11 0.16 -39.32
N SER A 336 32.80 -0.90 -38.92
CA SER A 336 32.23 -2.01 -38.16
C SER A 336 31.75 -1.56 -36.79
N ALA A 337 32.46 -0.67 -36.10
CA ALA A 337 32.03 -0.10 -34.84
C ALA A 337 30.79 0.80 -34.98
N LEU A 338 30.70 1.59 -36.07
CA LEU A 338 29.54 2.41 -36.37
C LEU A 338 28.30 1.58 -36.69
N ILE A 339 28.46 0.55 -37.54
CA ILE A 339 27.34 -0.36 -37.87
C ILE A 339 26.88 -1.13 -36.66
N PHE A 340 27.81 -1.61 -35.82
CA PHE A 340 27.46 -2.27 -34.57
C PHE A 340 26.58 -1.35 -33.67
N ASN A 341 26.94 -0.07 -33.55
CA ASN A 341 26.14 0.91 -32.81
C ASN A 341 24.72 1.08 -33.40
N ALA A 342 24.64 1.17 -34.72
CA ALA A 342 23.35 1.29 -35.42
C ALA A 342 22.44 0.07 -35.20
N ILE A 343 22.99 -1.11 -34.92
CA ILE A 343 22.27 -2.35 -34.66
C ILE A 343 21.92 -2.49 -33.17
N ILE A 344 22.92 -2.27 -32.28
CA ILE A 344 22.73 -2.57 -30.85
C ILE A 344 21.72 -1.64 -30.19
N ILE A 345 21.67 -0.35 -30.59
CA ILE A 345 20.76 0.61 -30.00
C ILE A 345 19.29 0.19 -30.23
N PRO A 346 18.81 -0.08 -31.47
CA PRO A 346 17.46 -0.60 -31.67
C PRO A 346 17.19 -1.93 -30.97
N CYS A 347 18.18 -2.80 -30.82
CA CYS A 347 18.04 -4.08 -30.11
C CYS A 347 17.84 -3.90 -28.60
N LEU A 348 18.35 -2.82 -28.01
CA LEU A 348 18.17 -2.51 -26.58
C LEU A 348 16.80 -1.89 -26.28
N ILE A 349 16.12 -1.26 -27.26
CA ILE A 349 14.81 -0.63 -27.06
C ILE A 349 13.76 -1.62 -26.58
N PRO A 350 13.54 -2.80 -27.19
CA PRO A 350 12.59 -3.79 -26.70
C PRO A 350 12.91 -4.28 -25.28
N LEU A 351 14.21 -4.39 -24.94
CA LEU A 351 14.64 -4.76 -23.59
C LEU A 351 14.30 -3.67 -22.57
N ALA A 352 14.50 -2.40 -22.94
CA ALA A 352 14.12 -1.25 -22.12
C ALA A 352 12.60 -1.19 -21.90
N MET A 353 11.81 -1.44 -22.95
CA MET A 353 10.34 -1.41 -22.87
C MET A 353 9.76 -2.59 -22.10
N LYS A 354 10.31 -3.79 -22.27
CA LYS A 354 9.86 -4.99 -21.56
C LYS A 354 10.33 -5.02 -20.11
N GLY A 355 11.41 -4.37 -19.80
CA GLY A 355 12.07 -4.35 -18.50
C GLY A 355 12.83 -5.64 -18.17
N VAL A 356 13.82 -5.51 -17.29
CA VAL A 356 14.53 -6.64 -16.71
C VAL A 356 13.65 -7.29 -15.65
N LYS A 357 13.49 -8.61 -15.69
CA LYS A 357 12.65 -9.35 -14.76
C LYS A 357 13.16 -9.18 -13.32
N TYR A 358 12.35 -8.55 -12.48
CA TYR A 358 12.62 -8.43 -11.04
C TYR A 358 12.52 -9.81 -10.37
N ARG A 359 13.50 -10.12 -9.52
CA ARG A 359 13.47 -11.27 -8.62
C ARG A 359 13.75 -10.76 -7.21
N PRO A 360 12.89 -11.04 -6.22
CA PRO A 360 13.13 -10.65 -4.83
C PRO A 360 14.44 -11.23 -4.33
N MET A 361 15.41 -10.37 -4.05
CA MET A 361 16.72 -10.73 -3.47
C MET A 361 17.36 -9.50 -2.85
N SER A 362 18.38 -9.70 -1.99
CA SER A 362 19.09 -8.58 -1.37
C SER A 362 19.79 -7.70 -2.42
N SER A 363 19.85 -6.39 -2.14
CA SER A 363 20.41 -5.39 -3.05
C SER A 363 21.84 -5.73 -3.54
N GLY A 364 22.70 -6.27 -2.67
CA GLY A 364 24.06 -6.68 -3.06
C GLY A 364 24.10 -7.86 -4.05
N LYS A 365 23.25 -8.87 -3.85
CA LYS A 365 23.13 -10.01 -4.79
C LYS A 365 22.57 -9.57 -6.13
N LEU A 366 21.60 -8.65 -6.11
CA LEU A 366 20.98 -8.11 -7.29
C LEU A 366 22.00 -7.28 -8.12
N LEU A 367 22.75 -6.42 -7.45
CA LEU A 367 23.83 -5.63 -8.08
C LEU A 367 24.91 -6.54 -8.70
N GLY A 368 25.41 -7.50 -7.94
CA GLY A 368 26.41 -8.45 -8.42
C GLY A 368 25.95 -9.23 -9.66
N ARG A 369 24.71 -9.72 -9.65
CA ARG A 369 24.11 -10.41 -10.79
C ARG A 369 23.97 -9.50 -12.02
N ASN A 370 23.53 -8.27 -11.83
CA ASN A 370 23.36 -7.31 -12.92
C ASN A 370 24.71 -6.90 -13.51
N MET A 371 25.73 -6.66 -12.68
CA MET A 371 27.09 -6.42 -13.15
C MET A 371 27.65 -7.60 -13.93
N LEU A 372 27.42 -8.83 -13.47
CA LEU A 372 27.88 -10.02 -14.18
C LEU A 372 27.19 -10.17 -15.55
N ILE A 373 25.88 -10.07 -15.60
CA ILE A 373 25.12 -10.31 -16.86
C ILE A 373 25.27 -9.14 -17.83
N TYR A 374 25.02 -7.91 -17.38
CA TYR A 374 25.00 -6.73 -18.26
C TYR A 374 26.35 -6.08 -18.42
N GLY A 375 27.22 -6.11 -17.41
CA GLY A 375 28.60 -5.65 -17.51
C GLY A 375 29.41 -6.56 -18.42
N LEU A 376 29.48 -7.85 -18.13
CA LEU A 376 30.18 -8.82 -18.96
C LEU A 376 29.55 -8.93 -20.36
N GLY A 377 28.21 -8.96 -20.45
CA GLY A 377 27.50 -8.94 -21.73
C GLY A 377 27.77 -7.67 -22.54
N GLY A 378 27.89 -6.52 -21.89
CA GLY A 378 28.27 -5.24 -22.51
C GLY A 378 29.68 -5.22 -23.05
N VAL A 379 30.62 -5.96 -22.43
CA VAL A 379 31.98 -6.14 -22.97
C VAL A 379 31.99 -7.15 -24.12
N ILE A 380 31.39 -8.31 -23.95
CA ILE A 380 31.42 -9.40 -24.95
C ILE A 380 30.70 -9.01 -26.24
N ALA A 381 29.56 -8.34 -26.15
CA ALA A 381 28.75 -8.00 -27.32
C ALA A 381 29.51 -7.19 -28.39
N PRO A 382 30.22 -6.10 -28.06
CA PRO A 382 31.02 -5.39 -29.08
C PRO A 382 32.22 -6.19 -29.57
N PHE A 383 32.91 -6.97 -28.69
CA PHE A 383 34.03 -7.80 -29.14
C PHE A 383 33.61 -8.80 -30.20
N VAL A 384 32.50 -9.48 -30.01
CA VAL A 384 31.95 -10.45 -30.97
C VAL A 384 31.26 -9.74 -32.13
N GLY A 385 30.43 -8.76 -31.85
CA GLY A 385 29.62 -8.09 -32.88
C GLY A 385 30.43 -7.27 -33.87
N ILE A 386 31.40 -6.47 -33.38
CA ILE A 386 32.25 -5.68 -34.25
C ILE A 386 33.16 -6.61 -35.08
N LYS A 387 33.71 -7.69 -34.50
CA LYS A 387 34.52 -8.66 -35.22
C LYS A 387 33.74 -9.37 -36.31
N LEU A 388 32.50 -9.78 -36.07
CA LEU A 388 31.66 -10.41 -37.08
C LEU A 388 31.32 -9.45 -38.22
N ILE A 389 31.05 -8.18 -37.90
CA ILE A 389 30.82 -7.16 -38.93
C ILE A 389 32.07 -6.88 -39.74
N ASP A 390 33.23 -6.80 -39.07
CA ASP A 390 34.54 -6.61 -39.71
C ASP A 390 34.83 -7.72 -40.72
N LEU A 391 34.59 -8.99 -40.37
CA LEU A 391 34.75 -10.12 -41.27
C LEU A 391 33.89 -10.04 -42.54
N LEU A 392 32.74 -9.39 -42.48
CA LEU A 392 31.83 -9.19 -43.61
C LEU A 392 32.26 -7.96 -44.46
N ILE A 393 32.70 -6.89 -43.80
CA ILE A 393 32.94 -5.60 -44.45
C ILE A 393 34.35 -5.47 -44.99
N ALA A 394 35.34 -6.01 -44.30
CA ALA A 394 36.75 -5.90 -44.73
C ALA A 394 37.00 -6.42 -46.16
N PRO A 395 36.46 -7.58 -46.60
CA PRO A 395 36.59 -8.02 -47.99
C PRO A 395 35.97 -7.07 -49.00
N ILE A 396 34.81 -6.45 -48.63
CA ILE A 396 34.10 -5.51 -49.50
C ILE A 396 34.91 -4.23 -49.68
N LEU A 397 35.48 -3.69 -48.60
CA LEU A 397 36.30 -2.49 -48.67
C LEU A 397 37.58 -2.72 -49.50
N VAL A 398 38.23 -3.86 -49.34
CA VAL A 398 39.38 -4.24 -50.16
C VAL A 398 39.01 -4.31 -51.65
N LEU A 399 37.82 -4.83 -52.00
CA LEU A 399 37.30 -4.92 -53.36
C LEU A 399 37.00 -3.54 -53.97
N LEU A 400 36.63 -2.59 -53.13
CA LEU A 400 36.37 -1.18 -53.50
C LEU A 400 37.63 -0.31 -53.51
N GLY A 401 38.82 -0.84 -53.09
CA GLY A 401 40.08 -0.10 -53.05
C GLY A 401 40.17 0.91 -51.89
N ILE A 402 39.42 0.70 -50.83
CA ILE A 402 39.34 1.59 -49.65
C ILE A 402 40.02 0.97 -48.43
#